data_a2e6198db0d6e49d3514757c715b10af
#
_entry.id   a2e6198db0d6e49d3514757c715b10af
#
_cell.length_a   1.000
_cell.length_b   1.000
_cell.length_c   1.000
_cell.angle_alpha   90.00
_cell.angle_beta   90.00
_cell.angle_gamma   90.00
#
_symmetry.space_group_name_H-M   'P 1'
#
loop_
_entity.id
_entity.type
_entity.pdbx_description
1 polymer ?
#
loop_
_entity_poly.entity_id
_entity_poly.type
_entity_poly.pdbx_seq_one_letter_code
_entity_poly.pdbx_strand_id
1 'polypeptide(L)'
;SLNRCHTMMGNETAAKQTEQDAERQRMAVLNRLLKENLEQLDAYRLQWGEDGLMYVSALGTIADIYYTQGQTDKALAYMEPFLSGETTALRNLFRLSKADERLAFWKDIRSSLDSIPLRAANIAATGTPEQKQRFARLGYDALLFSKGIMLNSSIELESLIRASGDKSLLDQYNKATLMAEQIL
;
A
#
# COMPACT_ATOMS: atom_id res chain seq x y z
N SER A 1 18.68 -24.09 44.46
CA SER A 1 17.40 -23.67 43.81
C SER A 1 17.17 -22.16 43.82
N LEU A 2 17.48 -21.42 44.89
CA LEU A 2 17.33 -19.96 44.98
C LEU A 2 18.24 -19.18 43.96
N ASN A 3 19.50 -19.58 43.81
CA ASN A 3 20.42 -18.93 42.85
C ASN A 3 19.95 -19.07 41.39
N ARG A 4 19.28 -20.18 41.03
CA ARG A 4 18.73 -20.38 39.69
C ARG A 4 17.55 -19.43 39.39
N CYS A 5 16.68 -19.21 40.40
CA CYS A 5 15.57 -18.25 40.29
C CYS A 5 16.06 -16.81 40.15
N HIS A 6 17.09 -16.40 40.92
CA HIS A 6 17.68 -15.06 40.81
C HIS A 6 18.34 -14.80 39.45
N THR A 7 19.03 -15.80 38.91
CA THR A 7 19.65 -15.68 37.57
C THR A 7 18.59 -15.61 36.47
N MET A 8 17.52 -16.36 36.53
CA MET A 8 16.42 -16.33 35.57
C MET A 8 15.66 -14.99 35.64
N MET A 9 15.37 -14.46 36.86
CA MET A 9 14.74 -13.16 37.03
C MET A 9 15.63 -11.99 36.52
N GLY A 10 16.93 -12.06 36.74
CA GLY A 10 17.88 -11.06 36.23
C GLY A 10 17.93 -11.02 34.70
N ASN A 11 17.90 -12.20 34.05
CA ASN A 11 17.88 -12.30 32.58
C ASN A 11 16.55 -11.80 32.01
N GLU A 12 15.42 -12.06 32.67
CA GLU A 12 14.11 -11.59 32.21
C GLU A 12 13.98 -10.06 32.34
N THR A 13 14.52 -9.48 33.41
CA THR A 13 14.53 -8.03 33.59
C THR A 13 15.43 -7.34 32.54
N ALA A 14 16.61 -7.90 32.26
CA ALA A 14 17.50 -7.37 31.22
C ALA A 14 16.89 -7.48 29.83
N ALA A 15 16.19 -8.58 29.50
CA ALA A 15 15.49 -8.76 28.24
C ALA A 15 14.37 -7.71 28.07
N LYS A 16 13.54 -7.50 29.10
CA LYS A 16 12.49 -6.47 29.09
C LYS A 16 13.05 -5.05 28.92
N GLN A 17 14.17 -4.75 29.57
CA GLN A 17 14.83 -3.45 29.43
C GLN A 17 15.33 -3.22 27.99
N THR A 18 15.98 -4.24 27.40
CA THR A 18 16.45 -4.19 26.01
C THR A 18 15.29 -3.98 25.02
N GLU A 19 14.17 -4.68 25.23
CA GLU A 19 12.95 -4.52 24.42
C GLU A 19 12.36 -3.11 24.53
N GLN A 20 12.28 -2.56 25.75
CA GLN A 20 11.81 -1.19 25.98
C GLN A 20 12.72 -0.15 25.34
N ASP A 21 14.04 -0.33 25.40
CA ASP A 21 15.00 0.58 24.80
C ASP A 21 14.93 0.53 23.26
N ALA A 22 14.77 -0.67 22.68
CA ALA A 22 14.54 -0.85 21.25
C ALA A 22 13.25 -0.17 20.79
N GLU A 23 12.15 -0.32 21.55
CA GLU A 23 10.87 0.34 21.23
C GLU A 23 10.97 1.86 21.33
N ARG A 24 11.66 2.41 22.34
CA ARG A 24 11.93 3.87 22.42
C ARG A 24 12.69 4.37 21.22
N GLN A 25 13.74 3.67 20.78
CA GLN A 25 14.52 4.03 19.60
C GLN A 25 13.66 3.99 18.34
N ARG A 26 12.86 2.93 18.16
CA ARG A 26 11.91 2.80 17.05
C ARG A 26 10.94 3.97 17.02
N MET A 27 10.32 4.30 18.15
CA MET A 27 9.38 5.43 18.23
C MET A 27 10.05 6.79 17.97
N ALA A 28 11.28 6.97 18.38
CA ALA A 28 12.03 8.20 18.09
C ALA A 28 12.29 8.36 16.58
N VAL A 29 12.65 7.28 15.88
CA VAL A 29 12.81 7.28 14.43
C VAL A 29 11.49 7.58 13.72
N LEU A 30 10.40 6.91 14.12
CA LEU A 30 9.07 7.15 13.54
C LEU A 30 8.61 8.60 13.73
N ASN A 31 8.81 9.17 14.90
CA ASN A 31 8.44 10.56 15.18
C ASN A 31 9.25 11.55 14.33
N ARG A 32 10.54 11.30 14.12
CA ARG A 32 11.37 12.12 13.22
C ARG A 32 10.86 12.04 11.77
N LEU A 33 10.64 10.83 11.25
CA LEU A 33 10.11 10.63 9.90
C LEU A 33 8.74 11.29 9.73
N LEU A 34 7.86 11.16 10.73
CA LEU A 34 6.56 11.82 10.73
C LEU A 34 6.67 13.32 10.60
N LYS A 35 7.55 13.93 11.43
CA LYS A 35 7.80 15.37 11.40
C LYS A 35 8.31 15.82 10.02
N GLU A 36 9.33 15.15 9.49
CA GLU A 36 9.90 15.45 8.17
C GLU A 36 8.86 15.39 7.05
N ASN A 37 8.03 14.34 7.03
CA ASN A 37 6.99 14.20 6.02
C ASN A 37 5.87 15.24 6.17
N LEU A 38 5.45 15.56 7.40
CA LEU A 38 4.44 16.61 7.63
C LEU A 38 4.94 18.00 7.22
N GLU A 39 6.20 18.33 7.51
CA GLU A 39 6.81 19.62 7.12
C GLU A 39 6.95 19.76 5.59
N GLN A 40 7.12 18.67 4.87
CA GLN A 40 7.30 18.66 3.41
C GLN A 40 5.98 18.50 2.65
N LEU A 41 4.90 18.09 3.31
CA LEU A 41 3.66 17.70 2.64
C LEU A 41 3.07 18.82 1.78
N ASP A 42 3.00 20.06 2.32
CA ASP A 42 2.49 21.21 1.57
C ASP A 42 3.39 21.59 0.38
N ALA A 43 4.72 21.48 0.55
CA ALA A 43 5.67 21.73 -0.52
C ALA A 43 5.50 20.71 -1.65
N TYR A 44 5.33 19.44 -1.34
CA TYR A 44 5.06 18.39 -2.32
C TYR A 44 3.75 18.62 -3.06
N ARG A 45 2.68 19.02 -2.35
CA ARG A 45 1.39 19.35 -2.95
C ARG A 45 1.49 20.54 -3.92
N LEU A 46 2.20 21.60 -3.53
CA LEU A 46 2.39 22.78 -4.38
C LEU A 46 3.25 22.49 -5.61
N GLN A 47 4.28 21.67 -5.47
CA GLN A 47 5.23 21.39 -6.56
C GLN A 47 4.73 20.32 -7.52
N TRP A 48 4.06 19.27 -7.03
CA TRP A 48 3.72 18.08 -7.79
C TRP A 48 2.22 17.85 -7.96
N GLY A 49 1.37 18.65 -7.28
CA GLY A 49 -0.08 18.45 -7.22
C GLY A 49 -0.50 17.33 -6.26
N GLU A 50 -1.81 17.19 -6.09
CA GLU A 50 -2.40 16.16 -5.19
C GLU A 50 -2.28 14.73 -5.74
N ASP A 51 -2.10 14.57 -7.06
CA ASP A 51 -1.85 13.30 -7.73
C ASP A 51 -0.34 13.04 -7.93
N GLY A 52 0.50 13.96 -7.45
CA GLY A 52 1.96 13.85 -7.58
C GLY A 52 2.52 12.73 -6.72
N LEU A 53 3.38 11.90 -7.31
CA LEU A 53 3.93 10.70 -6.66
C LEU A 53 4.57 10.99 -5.30
N MET A 54 5.27 12.12 -5.16
CA MET A 54 5.92 12.50 -3.90
C MET A 54 4.91 12.88 -2.82
N TYR A 55 3.84 13.60 -3.18
CA TYR A 55 2.76 13.93 -2.27
C TYR A 55 2.01 12.68 -1.80
N VAL A 56 1.61 11.83 -2.73
CA VAL A 56 0.90 10.56 -2.44
C VAL A 56 1.76 9.64 -1.57
N SER A 57 3.06 9.50 -1.88
CA SER A 57 3.99 8.71 -1.08
C SER A 57 4.13 9.22 0.36
N ALA A 58 4.20 10.56 0.53
CA ALA A 58 4.25 11.17 1.86
C ALA A 58 2.96 10.90 2.66
N LEU A 59 1.78 10.98 2.03
CA LEU A 59 0.51 10.62 2.67
C LEU A 59 0.51 9.16 3.17
N GLY A 60 0.98 8.23 2.34
CA GLY A 60 1.11 6.81 2.70
C GLY A 60 2.05 6.61 3.89
N THR A 61 3.22 7.25 3.86
CA THR A 61 4.20 7.19 4.95
C THR A 61 3.63 7.74 6.27
N ILE A 62 2.95 8.89 6.23
CA ILE A 62 2.31 9.49 7.41
C ILE A 62 1.22 8.57 7.97
N ALA A 63 0.37 8.02 7.08
CA ALA A 63 -0.68 7.07 7.47
C ALA A 63 -0.10 5.84 8.17
N ASP A 64 1.00 5.29 7.66
CA ASP A 64 1.70 4.13 8.20
C ASP A 64 2.27 4.38 9.59
N ILE A 65 2.87 5.55 9.78
CA ILE A 65 3.43 5.93 11.08
C ILE A 65 2.31 6.09 12.11
N TYR A 66 1.23 6.80 11.77
CA TYR A 66 0.09 6.93 12.69
C TYR A 66 -0.56 5.59 13.00
N TYR A 67 -0.71 4.71 12.00
CA TYR A 67 -1.23 3.36 12.22
C TYR A 67 -0.33 2.57 13.20
N THR A 68 0.98 2.59 13.00
CA THR A 68 1.96 1.92 13.86
C THR A 68 1.95 2.46 15.30
N GLN A 69 1.65 3.74 15.46
CA GLN A 69 1.50 4.39 16.76
C GLN A 69 0.14 4.16 17.43
N GLY A 70 -0.76 3.38 16.79
CA GLY A 70 -2.12 3.15 17.29
C GLY A 70 -3.05 4.38 17.16
N GLN A 71 -2.63 5.43 16.46
CA GLN A 71 -3.43 6.64 16.23
C GLN A 71 -4.36 6.45 15.02
N THR A 72 -5.31 5.53 15.16
CA THR A 72 -6.15 4.99 14.07
C THR A 72 -6.90 6.07 13.28
N ASP A 73 -7.47 7.08 13.95
CA ASP A 73 -8.23 8.14 13.27
C ASP A 73 -7.34 9.05 12.42
N LYS A 74 -6.13 9.33 12.91
CA LYS A 74 -5.15 10.06 12.13
C LYS A 74 -4.63 9.22 10.95
N ALA A 75 -4.40 7.93 11.17
CA ALA A 75 -4.04 7.03 10.09
C ALA A 75 -5.10 7.04 8.97
N LEU A 76 -6.39 6.97 9.31
CA LEU A 76 -7.50 7.07 8.35
C LEU A 76 -7.50 8.40 7.58
N ALA A 77 -7.28 9.52 8.28
CA ALA A 77 -7.30 10.84 7.65
C ALA A 77 -6.23 11.00 6.55
N TYR A 78 -5.12 10.27 6.62
CA TYR A 78 -4.07 10.25 5.60
C TYR A 78 -4.20 9.07 4.61
N MET A 79 -4.76 7.95 5.04
CA MET A 79 -4.91 6.76 4.20
C MET A 79 -6.00 6.92 3.13
N GLU A 80 -7.08 7.65 3.43
CA GLU A 80 -8.15 7.94 2.45
C GLU A 80 -7.61 8.74 1.25
N PRO A 81 -6.96 9.92 1.44
CA PRO A 81 -6.36 10.64 0.31
C PRO A 81 -5.18 9.89 -0.33
N PHE A 82 -4.40 9.12 0.43
CA PHE A 82 -3.37 8.24 -0.14
C PHE A 82 -3.97 7.26 -1.16
N LEU A 83 -5.01 6.49 -0.78
CA LEU A 83 -5.63 5.53 -1.70
C LEU A 83 -6.22 6.23 -2.94
N SER A 84 -6.83 7.39 -2.78
CA SER A 84 -7.37 8.18 -3.90
C SER A 84 -6.27 8.63 -4.86
N GLY A 85 -5.19 9.20 -4.34
CA GLY A 85 -4.05 9.66 -5.13
C GLY A 85 -3.32 8.50 -5.83
N GLU A 86 -3.05 7.41 -5.10
CA GLU A 86 -2.38 6.22 -5.63
C GLU A 86 -3.18 5.59 -6.78
N THR A 87 -4.50 5.45 -6.62
CA THR A 87 -5.36 4.88 -7.66
C THR A 87 -5.46 5.79 -8.88
N THR A 88 -5.45 7.11 -8.70
CA THR A 88 -5.45 8.10 -9.80
C THR A 88 -4.11 8.08 -10.54
N ALA A 89 -2.99 8.09 -9.81
CA ALA A 89 -1.65 8.02 -10.39
C ALA A 89 -1.46 6.74 -11.21
N LEU A 90 -1.92 5.60 -10.68
CA LEU A 90 -1.85 4.31 -11.37
C LEU A 90 -2.69 4.26 -12.65
N ARG A 91 -3.93 4.78 -12.62
CA ARG A 91 -4.76 4.86 -13.84
C ARG A 91 -4.08 5.70 -14.92
N ASN A 92 -3.52 6.85 -14.54
CA ASN A 92 -2.82 7.72 -15.47
C ASN A 92 -1.57 7.05 -16.05
N LEU A 93 -0.77 6.41 -15.19
CA LEU A 93 0.42 5.68 -15.58
C LEU A 93 0.08 4.53 -16.55
N PHE A 94 -0.91 3.70 -16.20
CA PHE A 94 -1.32 2.56 -17.02
C PHE A 94 -1.88 2.96 -18.38
N ARG A 95 -2.55 4.11 -18.46
CA ARG A 95 -3.05 4.64 -19.73
C ARG A 95 -1.94 5.03 -20.70
N LEU A 96 -0.78 5.45 -20.17
CA LEU A 96 0.35 5.94 -20.96
C LEU A 96 1.45 4.89 -21.17
N SER A 97 1.44 3.78 -20.42
CA SER A 97 2.50 2.78 -20.39
C SER A 97 2.22 1.60 -21.33
N LYS A 98 3.28 0.95 -21.80
CA LYS A 98 3.20 -0.33 -22.51
C LYS A 98 2.87 -1.48 -21.56
N ALA A 99 2.48 -2.63 -22.08
CA ALA A 99 2.04 -3.77 -21.29
C ALA A 99 3.11 -4.31 -20.31
N ASP A 100 4.37 -4.39 -20.76
CA ASP A 100 5.51 -4.81 -19.96
C ASP A 100 5.85 -3.80 -18.84
N GLU A 101 5.78 -2.51 -19.15
CA GLU A 101 5.94 -1.42 -18.18
C GLU A 101 4.83 -1.46 -17.12
N ARG A 102 3.56 -1.67 -17.50
CA ARG A 102 2.43 -1.81 -16.56
C ARG A 102 2.66 -2.94 -15.58
N LEU A 103 3.15 -4.10 -16.06
CA LEU A 103 3.43 -5.24 -15.19
C LEU A 103 4.57 -4.95 -14.21
N ALA A 104 5.63 -4.26 -14.64
CA ALA A 104 6.72 -3.84 -13.78
C ALA A 104 6.23 -2.89 -12.69
N PHE A 105 5.53 -1.81 -13.06
CA PHE A 105 4.94 -0.87 -12.11
C PHE A 105 3.98 -1.55 -11.14
N TRP A 106 3.15 -2.49 -11.63
CA TRP A 106 2.22 -3.20 -10.76
C TRP A 106 2.93 -4.03 -9.69
N LYS A 107 4.03 -4.69 -10.02
CA LYS A 107 4.83 -5.45 -9.05
C LYS A 107 5.38 -4.58 -7.93
N ASP A 108 5.80 -3.35 -8.26
CA ASP A 108 6.39 -2.43 -7.29
C ASP A 108 5.33 -1.81 -6.36
N ILE A 109 4.18 -1.45 -6.90
CA ILE A 109 3.15 -0.68 -6.17
C ILE A 109 2.14 -1.59 -5.45
N ARG A 110 1.93 -2.80 -5.93
CA ARG A 110 0.94 -3.72 -5.38
C ARG A 110 1.04 -3.89 -3.86
N SER A 111 2.25 -3.92 -3.33
CA SER A 111 2.47 -4.12 -1.88
C SER A 111 1.86 -3.01 -1.03
N SER A 112 1.84 -1.76 -1.49
CA SER A 112 1.23 -0.64 -0.78
C SER A 112 -0.29 -0.81 -0.70
N LEU A 113 -0.94 -1.17 -1.80
CA LEU A 113 -2.38 -1.42 -1.85
C LEU A 113 -2.80 -2.66 -1.07
N ASP A 114 -2.04 -3.77 -1.16
CA ASP A 114 -2.31 -5.02 -0.43
C ASP A 114 -2.18 -4.83 1.10
N SER A 115 -1.44 -3.84 1.57
CA SER A 115 -1.33 -3.51 3.00
C SER A 115 -2.62 -2.97 3.60
N ILE A 116 -3.47 -2.31 2.81
CA ILE A 116 -4.71 -1.67 3.30
C ILE A 116 -5.74 -2.70 3.78
N PRO A 117 -6.09 -3.75 3.02
CA PRO A 117 -6.97 -4.82 3.50
C PRO A 117 -6.45 -5.53 4.75
N LEU A 118 -5.13 -5.73 4.86
CA LEU A 118 -4.52 -6.34 6.05
C LEU A 118 -4.71 -5.47 7.29
N ARG A 119 -4.56 -4.16 7.17
CA ARG A 119 -4.83 -3.21 8.26
C ARG A 119 -6.31 -3.18 8.62
N ALA A 120 -7.20 -3.23 7.62
CA ALA A 120 -8.63 -3.33 7.83
C ALA A 120 -8.99 -4.56 8.67
N ALA A 121 -8.39 -5.72 8.38
CA ALA A 121 -8.57 -6.93 9.15
C ALA A 121 -8.10 -6.78 10.62
N ASN A 122 -6.97 -6.12 10.86
CA ASN A 122 -6.47 -5.87 12.22
C ASN A 122 -7.38 -4.92 13.00
N ILE A 123 -7.87 -3.85 12.38
CA ILE A 123 -8.79 -2.89 12.99
C ILE A 123 -10.17 -3.54 13.23
N ALA A 124 -10.58 -4.51 12.42
CA ALA A 124 -11.82 -5.27 12.66
C ALA A 124 -11.85 -5.96 14.03
N ALA A 125 -10.69 -6.33 14.58
CA ALA A 125 -10.60 -6.92 15.91
C ALA A 125 -10.68 -5.89 17.04
N THR A 126 -10.03 -4.73 16.91
CA THR A 126 -9.75 -3.80 18.02
C THR A 126 -10.37 -2.41 17.89
N GLY A 127 -10.77 -2.00 16.68
CA GLY A 127 -11.27 -0.64 16.40
C GLY A 127 -12.69 -0.38 16.90
N THR A 128 -13.05 0.91 16.95
CA THR A 128 -14.43 1.33 17.14
C THR A 128 -15.31 0.95 15.94
N PRO A 129 -16.66 0.88 16.09
CA PRO A 129 -17.55 0.60 14.96
C PRO A 129 -17.31 1.50 13.73
N GLU A 130 -17.09 2.79 13.95
CA GLU A 130 -16.79 3.76 12.88
C GLU A 130 -15.44 3.47 12.20
N GLN A 131 -14.39 3.23 12.97
CA GLN A 131 -13.08 2.87 12.44
C GLN A 131 -13.14 1.57 11.63
N LYS A 132 -13.86 0.55 12.13
CA LYS A 132 -14.08 -0.71 11.43
C LYS A 132 -14.76 -0.49 10.07
N GLN A 133 -15.81 0.31 10.05
CA GLN A 133 -16.53 0.62 8.81
C GLN A 133 -15.66 1.36 7.79
N ARG A 134 -14.92 2.39 8.23
CA ARG A 134 -14.03 3.18 7.35
C ARG A 134 -12.89 2.34 6.79
N PHE A 135 -12.20 1.57 7.63
CA PHE A 135 -11.15 0.67 7.18
C PHE A 135 -11.65 -0.46 6.27
N ALA A 136 -12.82 -1.04 6.57
CA ALA A 136 -13.43 -2.05 5.71
C ALA A 136 -13.74 -1.51 4.33
N ARG A 137 -14.25 -0.27 4.24
CA ARG A 137 -14.49 0.42 2.97
C ARG A 137 -13.19 0.64 2.20
N LEU A 138 -12.16 1.19 2.84
CA LEU A 138 -10.84 1.39 2.21
C LEU A 138 -10.24 0.08 1.72
N GLY A 139 -10.30 -0.97 2.53
CA GLY A 139 -9.81 -2.31 2.15
C GLY A 139 -10.56 -2.88 0.95
N TYR A 140 -11.89 -2.71 0.92
CA TYR A 140 -12.72 -3.13 -0.20
C TYR A 140 -12.41 -2.34 -1.48
N ASP A 141 -12.29 -1.02 -1.38
CA ASP A 141 -11.97 -0.14 -2.52
C ASP A 141 -10.57 -0.46 -3.08
N ALA A 142 -9.58 -0.71 -2.23
CA ALA A 142 -8.24 -1.13 -2.64
C ALA A 142 -8.25 -2.48 -3.36
N LEU A 143 -9.00 -3.47 -2.86
CA LEU A 143 -9.14 -4.79 -3.49
C LEU A 143 -9.86 -4.71 -4.84
N LEU A 144 -10.95 -3.94 -4.93
CA LEU A 144 -11.67 -3.74 -6.18
C LEU A 144 -10.79 -3.06 -7.22
N PHE A 145 -10.06 -2.02 -6.81
CA PHE A 145 -9.13 -1.34 -7.69
C PHE A 145 -8.03 -2.28 -8.19
N SER A 146 -7.39 -3.02 -7.28
CA SER A 146 -6.32 -3.96 -7.61
C SER A 146 -6.74 -5.01 -8.63
N LYS A 147 -7.95 -5.56 -8.47
CA LYS A 147 -8.51 -6.52 -9.42
C LYS A 147 -8.95 -5.86 -10.74
N GLY A 148 -9.57 -4.69 -10.64
CA GLY A 148 -10.12 -3.96 -11.78
C GLY A 148 -9.05 -3.41 -12.71
N ILE A 149 -7.95 -2.89 -12.19
CA ILE A 149 -6.90 -2.27 -13.02
C ILE A 149 -6.19 -3.32 -13.90
N MET A 150 -5.99 -4.53 -13.39
CA MET A 150 -5.40 -5.63 -14.17
C MET A 150 -6.36 -6.12 -15.24
N LEU A 151 -7.63 -6.28 -14.89
CA LEU A 151 -8.66 -6.70 -15.84
C LEU A 151 -8.87 -5.66 -16.95
N ASN A 152 -9.02 -4.40 -16.59
CA ASN A 152 -9.22 -3.30 -17.55
C ASN A 152 -8.03 -3.15 -18.49
N SER A 153 -6.80 -3.30 -17.99
CA SER A 153 -5.60 -3.22 -18.84
C SER A 153 -5.56 -4.33 -19.90
N SER A 154 -6.07 -5.53 -19.57
CA SER A 154 -6.17 -6.64 -20.53
C SER A 154 -7.25 -6.38 -21.57
N ILE A 155 -8.42 -5.88 -21.16
CA ILE A 155 -9.53 -5.53 -22.07
C ILE A 155 -9.15 -4.38 -22.99
N GLU A 156 -8.47 -3.36 -22.47
CA GLU A 156 -7.99 -2.23 -23.28
C GLU A 156 -6.96 -2.69 -24.33
N LEU A 157 -6.02 -3.57 -23.96
CA LEU A 157 -5.04 -4.12 -24.87
C LEU A 157 -5.72 -4.92 -25.98
N GLU A 158 -6.67 -5.80 -25.64
CA GLU A 158 -7.44 -6.55 -26.64
C GLU A 158 -8.22 -5.61 -27.57
N SER A 159 -8.86 -4.60 -27.03
CA SER A 159 -9.60 -3.59 -27.81
C SER A 159 -8.69 -2.83 -28.79
N LEU A 160 -7.50 -2.43 -28.35
CA LEU A 160 -6.51 -1.76 -29.21
C LEU A 160 -6.01 -2.68 -30.33
N ILE A 161 -5.73 -3.94 -30.02
CA ILE A 161 -5.30 -4.94 -31.01
C ILE A 161 -6.40 -5.17 -32.06
N ARG A 162 -7.65 -5.31 -31.63
CA ARG A 162 -8.80 -5.46 -32.55
C ARG A 162 -9.00 -4.19 -33.41
N ALA A 163 -8.86 -3.01 -32.81
CA ALA A 163 -9.01 -1.72 -33.51
C ALA A 163 -7.87 -1.46 -34.51
N SER A 164 -6.67 -2.02 -34.31
CA SER A 164 -5.56 -1.89 -35.24
C SER A 164 -5.81 -2.55 -36.61
N GLY A 165 -6.73 -3.52 -36.69
CA GLY A 165 -6.99 -4.31 -37.89
C GLY A 165 -5.85 -5.28 -38.28
N ASP A 166 -4.78 -5.35 -37.48
CA ASP A 166 -3.63 -6.22 -37.72
C ASP A 166 -3.96 -7.66 -37.29
N LYS A 167 -4.25 -8.51 -38.28
CA LYS A 167 -4.59 -9.92 -38.06
C LYS A 167 -3.43 -10.70 -37.43
N SER A 168 -2.18 -10.39 -37.77
CA SER A 168 -1.01 -11.07 -37.22
C SER A 168 -0.87 -10.78 -35.73
N LEU A 169 -1.09 -9.54 -35.32
CA LEU A 169 -1.05 -9.12 -33.93
C LEU A 169 -2.19 -9.77 -33.12
N LEU A 170 -3.38 -9.85 -33.70
CA LEU A 170 -4.52 -10.52 -33.07
C LEU A 170 -4.27 -12.03 -32.88
N ASP A 171 -3.68 -12.69 -33.88
CA ASP A 171 -3.34 -14.11 -33.78
C ASP A 171 -2.27 -14.38 -32.71
N GLN A 172 -1.27 -13.51 -32.60
CA GLN A 172 -0.25 -13.59 -31.54
C GLN A 172 -0.87 -13.39 -30.16
N TYR A 173 -1.75 -12.42 -30.00
CA TYR A 173 -2.47 -12.17 -28.74
C TYR A 173 -3.32 -13.38 -28.34
N ASN A 174 -4.12 -13.93 -29.26
CA ASN A 174 -4.93 -15.10 -28.99
C ASN A 174 -4.11 -16.33 -28.59
N LYS A 175 -2.96 -16.56 -29.24
CA LYS A 175 -2.02 -17.63 -28.86
C LYS A 175 -1.44 -17.43 -27.46
N ALA A 176 -1.05 -16.20 -27.12
CA ALA A 176 -0.52 -15.89 -25.80
C ALA A 176 -1.57 -16.09 -24.69
N THR A 177 -2.83 -15.72 -24.96
CA THR A 177 -3.95 -15.92 -24.02
C THR A 177 -4.22 -17.41 -23.79
N LEU A 178 -4.28 -18.21 -24.86
CA LEU A 178 -4.46 -19.67 -24.77
C LEU A 178 -3.32 -20.35 -24.00
N MET A 179 -2.07 -19.92 -24.20
CA MET A 179 -0.93 -20.45 -23.43
C MET A 179 -1.04 -20.11 -21.94
N ALA A 180 -1.47 -18.89 -21.59
CA ALA A 180 -1.66 -18.47 -20.23
C ALA A 180 -2.76 -19.29 -19.50
N GLU A 181 -3.84 -19.64 -20.19
CA GLU A 181 -4.92 -20.48 -19.65
C GLU A 181 -4.50 -21.95 -19.41
N GLN A 182 -3.45 -22.43 -20.09
CA GLN A 182 -2.93 -23.80 -19.92
C GLN A 182 -1.96 -23.95 -18.74
N ILE A 183 -1.50 -22.84 -18.16
CA ILE A 183 -0.52 -22.82 -17.05
C ILE A 183 -1.24 -22.72 -15.68
N LEU A 184 -2.52 -22.39 -15.65
CA LEU A 184 -3.35 -22.30 -14.45
C LEU A 184 -4.05 -23.60 -14.15
#